data_2387f09979dbe2f2b6b4a9667f00ee4f
#
_entry.id   2387f09979dbe2f2b6b4a9667f00ee4f
#
_cell.length_a   1.000
_cell.length_b   1.000
_cell.length_c   1.000
_cell.angle_alpha   90.00
_cell.angle_beta   90.00
_cell.angle_gamma   90.00
#
_symmetry.space_group_name_H-M   'P 1'
#
loop_
_entity.id
_entity.type
_entity.pdbx_description
1 polymer ?
#
loop_
_entity_poly.entity_id
_entity_poly.type
_entity_poly.pdbx_seq_one_letter_code
_entity_poly.pdbx_strand_id
1 'polypeptide(L)'
;VCFNKIKTATLIACITLIAFLPLALQLLLDESEQQLMSRAVSTPLIVGTKGSALDLVMNTLYFVDEVPELMTMADVDRIEDSHLALPIPIHAKFQARGYPIVGTTMDYFDFRGLAIANGRSLALVGEAVLGATVANELELKPGDFLVSSPENPFDLAGVYPLKMHVVGILAKSHSSDDLAVFADLKTTWIIEGLGHGHQDLLKNQDASLFLDRTKKDITANAKLRLYTEISEINLDSFHFHGDRSQYRLTASLAVPTDPKSGTLLRGRYVSQETLIQIVQPAEVIDGLLQNIFQIKNVIDAIIVL
;
A
#
# COMPACT_ATOMS: atom_id res chain seq x y z
N VAL A 1 44.75 29.23 23.37
CA VAL A 1 43.36 28.97 22.93
C VAL A 1 42.62 30.25 22.55
N CYS A 2 42.89 31.41 23.20
CA CYS A 2 42.19 32.66 22.88
C CYS A 2 42.76 33.47 21.70
N PHE A 3 43.91 33.11 21.13
CA PHE A 3 44.60 33.94 20.16
C PHE A 3 44.04 33.82 18.70
N ASN A 4 43.27 32.76 18.39
CA ASN A 4 42.71 32.56 17.04
C ASN A 4 41.29 31.93 17.14
N LYS A 5 40.32 32.75 17.54
CA LYS A 5 38.94 32.32 17.82
C LYS A 5 38.31 31.50 16.67
N ILE A 6 38.57 31.89 15.41
CA ILE A 6 38.01 31.19 14.25
C ILE A 6 38.63 29.79 14.12
N LYS A 7 39.95 29.63 14.20
CA LYS A 7 40.63 28.33 14.12
C LYS A 7 40.20 27.40 15.26
N THR A 8 40.06 27.93 16.48
CA THR A 8 39.60 27.16 17.63
C THR A 8 38.15 26.74 17.44
N ALA A 9 37.28 27.63 16.98
CA ALA A 9 35.89 27.31 16.70
C ALA A 9 35.75 26.22 15.58
N THR A 10 36.54 26.35 14.53
CA THR A 10 36.56 25.34 13.46
C THR A 10 37.05 23.98 13.97
N LEU A 11 38.11 23.95 14.78
CA LEU A 11 38.62 22.72 15.36
C LEU A 11 37.59 22.05 16.29
N ILE A 12 36.94 22.82 17.13
CA ILE A 12 35.89 22.33 18.03
C ILE A 12 34.72 21.77 17.16
N ALA A 13 34.27 22.52 16.15
CA ALA A 13 33.21 22.08 15.26
C ALA A 13 33.56 20.75 14.55
N CYS A 14 34.78 20.61 14.03
CA CYS A 14 35.24 19.36 13.41
C CYS A 14 35.24 18.19 14.40
N ILE A 15 35.80 18.38 15.60
CA ILE A 15 35.85 17.32 16.62
C ILE A 15 34.42 16.94 17.05
N THR A 16 33.55 17.93 17.24
CA THR A 16 32.14 17.69 17.59
C THR A 16 31.44 16.89 16.49
N LEU A 17 31.63 17.26 15.23
CA LEU A 17 31.02 16.56 14.09
C LEU A 17 31.50 15.11 14.02
N ILE A 18 32.82 14.87 14.15
CA ILE A 18 33.39 13.52 14.10
C ILE A 18 32.87 12.64 15.24
N ALA A 19 32.72 13.21 16.44
CA ALA A 19 32.19 12.46 17.60
C ALA A 19 30.67 12.27 17.54
N PHE A 20 29.93 13.26 17.03
CA PHE A 20 28.47 13.25 17.00
C PHE A 20 27.91 12.35 15.88
N LEU A 21 28.56 12.33 14.71
CA LEU A 21 28.04 11.60 13.53
C LEU A 21 27.81 10.11 13.79
N PRO A 22 28.77 9.34 14.35
CA PRO A 22 28.55 7.92 14.66
C PRO A 22 27.42 7.69 15.67
N LEU A 23 27.34 8.53 16.71
CA LEU A 23 26.28 8.45 17.71
C LEU A 23 24.90 8.73 17.13
N ALA A 24 24.79 9.78 16.32
CA ALA A 24 23.53 10.11 15.65
C ALA A 24 23.09 8.99 14.68
N LEU A 25 24.05 8.45 13.90
CA LEU A 25 23.78 7.33 13.00
C LEU A 25 23.33 6.07 13.76
N GLN A 26 23.96 5.78 14.90
CA GLN A 26 23.57 4.64 15.72
C GLN A 26 22.15 4.78 16.25
N LEU A 27 21.78 5.94 16.81
CA LEU A 27 20.43 6.18 17.30
C LEU A 27 19.37 6.07 16.20
N LEU A 28 19.68 6.60 15.01
CA LEU A 28 18.76 6.49 13.84
C LEU A 28 18.60 5.03 13.38
N LEU A 29 19.68 4.26 13.36
CA LEU A 29 19.63 2.85 12.99
C LEU A 29 18.85 2.02 14.01
N ASP A 30 19.11 2.22 15.32
CA ASP A 30 18.42 1.50 16.39
C ASP A 30 16.90 1.78 16.36
N GLU A 31 16.47 3.04 16.15
CA GLU A 31 15.07 3.41 16.02
C GLU A 31 14.45 2.81 14.77
N SER A 32 15.15 2.87 13.61
CA SER A 32 14.68 2.29 12.37
C SER A 32 14.56 0.77 12.46
N GLU A 33 15.51 0.10 13.12
CA GLU A 33 15.46 -1.34 13.39
C GLU A 33 14.21 -1.71 14.17
N GLN A 34 13.94 -1.01 15.27
CA GLN A 34 12.78 -1.29 16.12
C GLN A 34 11.46 -1.14 15.34
N GLN A 35 11.33 -0.08 14.53
CA GLN A 35 10.13 0.17 13.73
C GLN A 35 9.92 -0.92 12.66
N LEU A 36 10.98 -1.25 11.91
CA LEU A 36 10.93 -2.29 10.89
C LEU A 36 10.64 -3.67 11.51
N MET A 37 11.38 -4.06 12.54
CA MET A 37 11.24 -5.37 13.16
C MET A 37 9.89 -5.57 13.86
N SER A 38 9.35 -4.56 14.54
CA SER A 38 8.08 -4.71 15.26
C SER A 38 6.94 -5.13 14.34
N ARG A 39 6.85 -4.52 13.15
CA ARG A 39 5.83 -4.85 12.16
C ARG A 39 6.10 -6.19 11.46
N ALA A 40 7.36 -6.52 11.18
CA ALA A 40 7.75 -7.79 10.60
C ALA A 40 7.48 -8.97 11.54
N VAL A 41 7.81 -8.83 12.83
CA VAL A 41 7.58 -9.86 13.87
C VAL A 41 6.08 -10.08 14.12
N SER A 42 5.27 -9.00 14.09
CA SER A 42 3.82 -9.11 14.25
C SER A 42 3.09 -9.72 13.05
N THR A 43 3.79 -9.94 11.92
CA THR A 43 3.23 -10.53 10.71
C THR A 43 3.79 -11.95 10.52
N PRO A 44 2.98 -13.00 10.69
CA PRO A 44 3.48 -14.37 10.66
C PRO A 44 4.08 -14.77 9.30
N LEU A 45 3.29 -14.61 8.23
CA LEU A 45 3.67 -15.03 6.87
C LEU A 45 3.12 -14.05 5.84
N ILE A 46 3.88 -13.86 4.76
CA ILE A 46 3.44 -13.18 3.54
C ILE A 46 3.54 -14.16 2.37
N VAL A 47 2.50 -14.16 1.54
CA VAL A 47 2.40 -14.93 0.31
C VAL A 47 2.42 -13.98 -0.86
N GLY A 48 3.19 -14.29 -1.87
CA GLY A 48 3.29 -13.51 -3.10
C GLY A 48 3.93 -14.30 -4.24
N THR A 49 4.02 -13.72 -5.42
CA THR A 49 4.72 -14.32 -6.55
C THR A 49 6.21 -14.43 -6.25
N LYS A 50 6.87 -15.48 -6.75
CA LYS A 50 8.32 -15.66 -6.61
C LYS A 50 9.07 -14.50 -7.25
N GLY A 51 10.04 -13.98 -6.51
CA GLY A 51 10.87 -12.86 -6.88
C GLY A 51 11.69 -12.40 -5.68
N SER A 52 11.91 -11.11 -5.56
CA SER A 52 12.57 -10.51 -4.41
C SER A 52 11.69 -10.64 -3.16
N ALA A 53 12.15 -11.41 -2.18
CA ALA A 53 11.47 -11.52 -0.89
C ALA A 53 11.45 -10.17 -0.15
N LEU A 54 12.50 -9.37 -0.33
CA LEU A 54 12.60 -8.03 0.28
C LEU A 54 11.54 -7.09 -0.29
N ASP A 55 11.41 -6.99 -1.64
CA ASP A 55 10.42 -6.11 -2.26
C ASP A 55 9.01 -6.54 -1.88
N LEU A 56 8.74 -7.84 -1.85
CA LEU A 56 7.47 -8.39 -1.38
C LEU A 56 7.15 -7.94 0.05
N VAL A 57 8.09 -8.05 0.98
CA VAL A 57 7.91 -7.64 2.38
C VAL A 57 7.78 -6.12 2.48
N MET A 58 8.63 -5.36 1.80
CA MET A 58 8.63 -3.90 1.85
C MET A 58 7.35 -3.30 1.27
N ASN A 59 6.87 -3.80 0.13
CA ASN A 59 5.59 -3.36 -0.44
C ASN A 59 4.42 -3.75 0.46
N THR A 60 4.37 -4.99 0.97
CA THR A 60 3.22 -5.49 1.74
C THR A 60 3.10 -4.85 3.13
N LEU A 61 4.22 -4.61 3.81
CA LEU A 61 4.20 -4.13 5.20
C LEU A 61 4.41 -2.62 5.32
N TYR A 62 5.22 -2.04 4.43
CA TYR A 62 5.61 -0.63 4.54
C TYR A 62 5.11 0.20 3.36
N PHE A 63 4.39 -0.45 2.42
CA PHE A 63 3.76 0.19 1.26
C PHE A 63 4.74 0.98 0.38
N VAL A 64 5.97 0.47 0.25
CA VAL A 64 7.00 1.06 -0.60
C VAL A 64 6.62 0.91 -2.07
N ASP A 65 7.01 1.88 -2.90
CA ASP A 65 6.61 2.00 -4.32
C ASP A 65 7.06 0.86 -5.23
N GLU A 66 8.08 0.08 -4.85
CA GLU A 66 8.52 -1.10 -5.59
C GLU A 66 7.44 -2.18 -5.53
N VAL A 67 6.72 -2.34 -6.64
CA VAL A 67 5.61 -3.28 -6.71
C VAL A 67 6.15 -4.67 -7.09
N PRO A 68 5.93 -5.72 -6.27
CA PRO A 68 6.33 -7.08 -6.61
C PRO A 68 5.51 -7.61 -7.79
N GLU A 69 5.96 -8.71 -8.40
CA GLU A 69 5.15 -9.41 -9.37
C GLU A 69 3.80 -9.85 -8.77
N LEU A 70 2.72 -9.64 -9.53
CA LEU A 70 1.37 -9.82 -9.02
C LEU A 70 0.98 -11.30 -8.94
N MET A 71 0.38 -11.69 -7.85
CA MET A 71 -0.34 -12.96 -7.68
C MET A 71 -1.83 -12.80 -8.07
N THR A 72 -2.60 -13.88 -7.99
CA THR A 72 -4.02 -13.89 -8.31
C THR A 72 -4.90 -14.24 -7.11
N MET A 73 -6.19 -13.92 -7.20
CA MET A 73 -7.16 -14.37 -6.19
C MET A 73 -7.24 -15.88 -6.07
N ALA A 74 -6.99 -16.65 -7.15
CA ALA A 74 -6.90 -18.10 -7.07
C ALA A 74 -5.81 -18.59 -6.10
N ASP A 75 -4.73 -17.82 -5.94
CA ASP A 75 -3.67 -18.13 -4.97
C ASP A 75 -4.12 -17.89 -3.54
N VAL A 76 -4.92 -16.85 -3.32
CA VAL A 76 -5.56 -16.55 -2.01
C VAL A 76 -6.58 -17.64 -1.65
N ASP A 77 -7.45 -18.00 -2.61
CA ASP A 77 -8.47 -19.03 -2.41
C ASP A 77 -7.82 -20.39 -2.04
N ARG A 78 -6.65 -20.73 -2.63
CA ARG A 78 -5.88 -21.94 -2.23
C ARG A 78 -5.39 -21.91 -0.79
N ILE A 79 -5.06 -20.73 -0.25
CA ILE A 79 -4.68 -20.63 1.18
C ILE A 79 -5.92 -20.84 2.05
N GLU A 80 -7.04 -20.22 1.69
CA GLU A 80 -8.32 -20.36 2.40
C GLU A 80 -8.79 -21.82 2.42
N ASP A 81 -8.82 -22.47 1.25
CA ASP A 81 -9.18 -23.91 1.10
C ASP A 81 -8.26 -24.85 1.88
N SER A 82 -7.05 -24.43 2.18
CA SER A 82 -6.13 -25.22 3.00
C SER A 82 -6.57 -25.35 4.45
N HIS A 83 -7.37 -24.41 4.95
CA HIS A 83 -7.77 -24.25 6.36
C HIS A 83 -6.59 -24.14 7.34
N LEU A 84 -5.39 -23.81 6.85
CA LEU A 84 -4.19 -23.67 7.68
C LEU A 84 -3.95 -22.23 8.14
N ALA A 85 -4.48 -21.25 7.41
CA ALA A 85 -4.31 -19.83 7.73
C ALA A 85 -5.49 -19.02 7.22
N LEU A 86 -5.77 -17.89 7.87
CA LEU A 86 -6.63 -16.84 7.36
C LEU A 86 -5.83 -16.01 6.34
N PRO A 87 -6.21 -15.98 5.06
CA PRO A 87 -5.59 -15.11 4.09
C PRO A 87 -6.20 -13.69 4.18
N ILE A 88 -5.35 -12.67 4.19
CA ILE A 88 -5.75 -11.26 4.13
C ILE A 88 -5.13 -10.67 2.86
N PRO A 89 -5.90 -10.50 1.79
CA PRO A 89 -5.38 -10.00 0.51
C PRO A 89 -4.97 -8.53 0.63
N ILE A 90 -3.86 -8.19 -0.03
CA ILE A 90 -3.29 -6.84 -0.11
C ILE A 90 -3.05 -6.48 -1.57
N HIS A 91 -3.50 -5.31 -1.99
CA HIS A 91 -3.19 -4.74 -3.30
C HIS A 91 -2.70 -3.30 -3.13
N ALA A 92 -1.38 -3.15 -3.02
CA ALA A 92 -0.68 -1.89 -2.76
C ALA A 92 0.14 -1.47 -4.00
N LYS A 93 -0.54 -1.26 -5.13
CA LYS A 93 0.07 -0.90 -6.41
C LYS A 93 -0.14 0.58 -6.76
N PHE A 94 -1.21 1.19 -6.28
CA PHE A 94 -1.67 2.50 -6.70
C PHE A 94 -1.37 3.56 -5.65
N GLN A 95 -1.45 4.82 -6.07
CA GLN A 95 -1.23 5.98 -5.21
C GLN A 95 -2.33 7.03 -5.38
N ALA A 96 -2.45 7.90 -4.38
CA ALA A 96 -3.23 9.13 -4.45
C ALA A 96 -2.44 10.26 -3.78
N ARG A 97 -2.14 11.32 -4.53
CA ARG A 97 -1.34 12.47 -4.06
C ARG A 97 -0.01 12.07 -3.39
N GLY A 98 0.64 11.00 -3.89
CA GLY A 98 1.92 10.51 -3.34
C GLY A 98 1.80 9.56 -2.15
N TYR A 99 0.58 9.23 -1.70
CA TYR A 99 0.34 8.23 -0.67
C TYR A 99 -0.14 6.92 -1.28
N PRO A 100 0.32 5.77 -0.77
CA PRO A 100 -0.10 4.46 -1.26
C PRO A 100 -1.59 4.22 -1.01
N ILE A 101 -2.28 3.68 -2.03
CA ILE A 101 -3.62 3.13 -1.88
C ILE A 101 -3.49 1.64 -1.61
N VAL A 102 -4.00 1.20 -0.48
CA VAL A 102 -3.97 -0.19 -0.02
C VAL A 102 -5.37 -0.78 -0.10
N GLY A 103 -5.59 -1.59 -1.14
CA GLY A 103 -6.80 -2.40 -1.25
C GLY A 103 -6.70 -3.62 -0.36
N THR A 104 -7.68 -3.82 0.51
CA THR A 104 -7.70 -4.97 1.44
C THR A 104 -9.12 -5.28 1.92
N THR A 105 -9.25 -6.24 2.84
CA THR A 105 -10.51 -6.59 3.51
C THR A 105 -10.55 -6.03 4.94
N MET A 106 -11.70 -6.12 5.58
CA MET A 106 -11.85 -5.68 6.98
C MET A 106 -10.98 -6.50 7.95
N ASP A 107 -10.65 -7.75 7.61
CA ASP A 107 -9.77 -8.59 8.41
C ASP A 107 -8.38 -7.95 8.62
N TYR A 108 -7.93 -7.09 7.70
CA TYR A 108 -6.69 -6.35 7.87
C TYR A 108 -6.77 -5.37 9.04
N PHE A 109 -7.89 -4.65 9.17
CA PHE A 109 -8.10 -3.68 10.24
C PHE A 109 -8.13 -4.38 11.60
N ASP A 110 -8.83 -5.51 11.67
CA ASP A 110 -8.91 -6.33 12.88
C ASP A 110 -7.53 -6.92 13.22
N PHE A 111 -6.83 -7.47 12.24
CA PHE A 111 -5.49 -8.05 12.42
C PHE A 111 -4.47 -7.02 12.90
N ARG A 112 -4.54 -5.77 12.40
CA ARG A 112 -3.64 -4.67 12.80
C ARG A 112 -4.13 -3.90 14.02
N GLY A 113 -5.35 -4.15 14.49
CA GLY A 113 -5.96 -3.40 15.59
C GLY A 113 -6.21 -1.94 15.25
N LEU A 114 -6.54 -1.63 13.98
CA LEU A 114 -6.76 -0.26 13.52
C LEU A 114 -8.14 0.23 13.95
N ALA A 115 -8.18 1.33 14.66
CA ALA A 115 -9.42 1.96 15.12
C ALA A 115 -9.73 3.23 14.29
N ILE A 116 -11.03 3.48 14.08
CA ILE A 116 -11.49 4.74 13.46
C ILE A 116 -11.53 5.83 14.54
N ALA A 117 -10.80 6.93 14.29
CA ALA A 117 -10.84 8.12 15.15
C ALA A 117 -11.95 9.10 14.75
N ASN A 118 -12.24 9.20 13.46
CA ASN A 118 -13.27 10.11 12.94
C ASN A 118 -13.99 9.47 11.74
N GLY A 119 -15.30 9.66 11.64
CA GLY A 119 -16.11 9.07 10.58
C GLY A 119 -16.47 7.60 10.84
N ARG A 120 -16.40 6.76 9.83
CA ARG A 120 -16.76 5.33 9.90
C ARG A 120 -15.78 4.46 9.09
N SER A 121 -15.88 3.17 9.27
CA SER A 121 -15.15 2.20 8.46
C SER A 121 -15.71 2.08 7.03
N LEU A 122 -14.96 1.41 6.14
CA LEU A 122 -15.37 1.10 4.78
C LEU A 122 -16.66 0.28 4.77
N ALA A 123 -17.59 0.62 3.88
CA ALA A 123 -18.83 -0.12 3.67
C ALA A 123 -19.14 -0.33 2.18
N LEU A 124 -18.74 0.59 1.31
CA LEU A 124 -19.04 0.57 -0.12
C LEU A 124 -17.78 0.66 -0.96
N VAL A 125 -17.88 0.17 -2.17
CA VAL A 125 -16.82 0.35 -3.20
C VAL A 125 -16.71 1.83 -3.55
N GLY A 126 -15.48 2.32 -3.75
CA GLY A 126 -15.22 3.74 -4.00
C GLY A 126 -15.06 4.58 -2.73
N GLU A 127 -15.14 3.98 -1.56
CA GLU A 127 -14.82 4.64 -0.30
C GLU A 127 -13.35 4.51 0.07
N ALA A 128 -12.85 5.48 0.84
CA ALA A 128 -11.50 5.48 1.40
C ALA A 128 -11.52 5.81 2.89
N VAL A 129 -10.67 5.13 3.64
CA VAL A 129 -10.31 5.45 5.02
C VAL A 129 -8.84 5.89 5.02
N LEU A 130 -8.56 7.06 5.58
CA LEU A 130 -7.23 7.66 5.57
C LEU A 130 -6.45 7.29 6.83
N GLY A 131 -5.17 7.01 6.69
CA GLY A 131 -4.23 7.01 7.81
C GLY A 131 -4.15 8.40 8.45
N ALA A 132 -3.81 8.44 9.74
CA ALA A 132 -3.83 9.68 10.52
C ALA A 132 -2.91 10.77 9.95
N THR A 133 -1.73 10.39 9.44
CA THR A 133 -0.77 11.33 8.84
C THR A 133 -1.27 11.82 7.49
N VAL A 134 -1.81 10.94 6.63
CA VAL A 134 -2.41 11.31 5.33
C VAL A 134 -3.51 12.35 5.51
N ALA A 135 -4.43 12.11 6.44
CA ALA A 135 -5.53 13.03 6.71
C ALA A 135 -5.04 14.40 7.17
N ASN A 136 -4.02 14.43 8.03
CA ASN A 136 -3.45 15.66 8.55
C ASN A 136 -2.67 16.44 7.47
N GLU A 137 -1.81 15.78 6.69
CA GLU A 137 -0.97 16.44 5.68
C GLU A 137 -1.75 16.92 4.46
N LEU A 138 -2.81 16.20 4.09
CA LEU A 138 -3.71 16.59 3.01
C LEU A 138 -4.88 17.47 3.47
N GLU A 139 -5.01 17.71 4.79
CA GLU A 139 -6.11 18.48 5.40
C GLU A 139 -7.51 17.93 5.05
N LEU A 140 -7.62 16.59 4.88
CA LEU A 140 -8.85 15.91 4.49
C LEU A 140 -9.66 15.43 5.70
N LYS A 141 -11.00 15.46 5.54
CA LYS A 141 -11.97 15.03 6.57
C LYS A 141 -12.98 14.05 5.96
N PRO A 142 -13.70 13.26 6.77
CA PRO A 142 -14.84 12.51 6.30
C PRO A 142 -15.86 13.41 5.59
N GLY A 143 -16.25 13.01 4.38
CA GLY A 143 -17.07 13.79 3.44
C GLY A 143 -16.27 14.44 2.31
N ASP A 144 -14.96 14.54 2.41
CA ASP A 144 -14.09 15.01 1.33
C ASP A 144 -13.83 13.90 0.29
N PHE A 145 -13.06 14.26 -0.74
CA PHE A 145 -12.73 13.36 -1.84
C PHE A 145 -11.23 13.28 -2.08
N LEU A 146 -10.79 12.10 -2.49
CA LEU A 146 -9.43 11.84 -2.90
C LEU A 146 -9.43 11.15 -4.27
N VAL A 147 -8.62 11.64 -5.22
CA VAL A 147 -8.53 11.08 -6.56
C VAL A 147 -7.26 10.25 -6.67
N SER A 148 -7.36 9.01 -7.18
CA SER A 148 -6.20 8.16 -7.45
C SER A 148 -5.32 8.79 -8.52
N SER A 149 -4.03 8.57 -8.45
CA SER A 149 -3.09 8.98 -9.50
C SER A 149 -3.29 8.10 -10.75
N PRO A 150 -3.16 8.65 -11.97
CA PRO A 150 -3.18 7.85 -13.18
C PRO A 150 -1.95 6.91 -13.21
N GLU A 151 -2.13 5.67 -13.62
CA GLU A 151 -1.02 4.70 -13.74
C GLU A 151 -0.01 5.14 -14.81
N ASN A 152 -0.50 5.71 -15.90
CA ASN A 152 0.33 6.32 -16.92
C ASN A 152 -0.18 7.74 -17.26
N PRO A 153 0.57 8.80 -16.91
CA PRO A 153 0.18 10.18 -17.18
C PRO A 153 0.00 10.52 -18.66
N PHE A 154 0.54 9.69 -19.55
CA PHE A 154 0.49 9.89 -21.01
C PHE A 154 -0.56 9.04 -21.73
N ASP A 155 -1.24 8.16 -21.01
CA ASP A 155 -2.28 7.31 -21.59
C ASP A 155 -3.64 8.02 -21.57
N LEU A 156 -3.91 8.74 -22.66
CA LEU A 156 -5.18 9.47 -22.86
C LEU A 156 -6.37 8.51 -23.17
N ALA A 157 -6.11 7.24 -23.46
CA ALA A 157 -7.11 6.22 -23.76
C ALA A 157 -7.25 5.18 -22.65
N GLY A 158 -6.47 5.31 -21.56
CA GLY A 158 -6.40 4.36 -20.46
C GLY A 158 -7.54 4.46 -19.45
N VAL A 159 -7.35 3.80 -18.34
CA VAL A 159 -8.29 3.81 -17.21
C VAL A 159 -8.26 5.16 -16.52
N TYR A 160 -9.44 5.77 -16.35
CA TYR A 160 -9.54 7.05 -15.68
C TYR A 160 -9.26 6.92 -14.18
N PRO A 161 -8.58 7.92 -13.57
CA PRO A 161 -8.44 7.97 -12.12
C PRO A 161 -9.79 7.84 -11.41
N LEU A 162 -9.80 7.18 -10.26
CA LEU A 162 -11.00 7.02 -9.46
C LEU A 162 -11.07 8.11 -8.39
N LYS A 163 -12.20 8.81 -8.32
CA LYS A 163 -12.53 9.71 -7.23
C LYS A 163 -13.16 8.90 -6.09
N MET A 164 -12.43 8.79 -4.98
CA MET A 164 -12.85 8.05 -3.80
C MET A 164 -13.43 8.99 -2.75
N HIS A 165 -14.46 8.55 -2.04
CA HIS A 165 -15.10 9.27 -0.94
C HIS A 165 -14.38 8.97 0.38
N VAL A 166 -13.85 9.97 1.05
CA VAL A 166 -13.26 9.81 2.38
C VAL A 166 -14.37 9.62 3.41
N VAL A 167 -14.46 8.43 3.99
CA VAL A 167 -15.51 8.08 4.96
C VAL A 167 -15.01 7.98 6.39
N GLY A 168 -13.70 7.82 6.58
CA GLY A 168 -13.11 7.70 7.91
C GLY A 168 -11.64 8.08 7.94
N ILE A 169 -11.16 8.33 9.15
CA ILE A 169 -9.76 8.59 9.47
C ILE A 169 -9.38 7.66 10.62
N LEU A 170 -8.25 6.97 10.48
CA LEU A 170 -7.72 6.08 11.50
C LEU A 170 -7.19 6.87 12.70
N ALA A 171 -7.27 6.27 13.87
CA ALA A 171 -6.48 6.70 15.01
C ALA A 171 -4.99 6.50 14.70
N LYS A 172 -4.15 7.38 15.25
CA LYS A 172 -2.71 7.31 15.03
C LYS A 172 -2.15 5.99 15.59
N SER A 173 -1.51 5.21 14.73
CA SER A 173 -0.98 3.89 15.05
C SER A 173 0.54 3.89 15.24
N HIS A 174 1.23 4.97 14.86
CA HIS A 174 2.70 5.08 14.80
C HIS A 174 3.33 3.98 13.92
N SER A 175 2.64 3.61 12.86
CA SER A 175 3.08 2.61 11.89
C SER A 175 2.91 3.12 10.45
N SER A 176 3.30 2.31 9.48
CA SER A 176 3.11 2.62 8.05
C SER A 176 1.63 2.83 7.67
N ASP A 177 0.70 2.32 8.48
CA ASP A 177 -0.74 2.50 8.26
C ASP A 177 -1.17 3.98 8.39
N ASP A 178 -0.42 4.78 9.16
CA ASP A 178 -0.67 6.23 9.27
C ASP A 178 -0.42 6.96 7.94
N LEU A 179 0.39 6.39 7.05
CA LEU A 179 0.81 6.95 5.76
C LEU A 179 0.07 6.34 4.56
N ALA A 180 -0.98 5.56 4.78
CA ALA A 180 -1.71 4.84 3.73
C ALA A 180 -3.15 5.34 3.57
N VAL A 181 -3.68 5.13 2.37
CA VAL A 181 -5.10 5.29 2.01
C VAL A 181 -5.69 3.90 1.87
N PHE A 182 -6.57 3.51 2.75
CA PHE A 182 -7.21 2.19 2.70
C PHE A 182 -8.50 2.24 1.89
N ALA A 183 -8.69 1.24 1.05
CA ALA A 183 -9.90 1.05 0.26
C ALA A 183 -10.30 -0.43 0.25
N ASP A 184 -11.56 -0.72 -0.08
CA ASP A 184 -11.97 -2.10 -0.37
C ASP A 184 -11.18 -2.65 -1.57
N LEU A 185 -10.85 -3.92 -1.55
CA LEU A 185 -10.08 -4.58 -2.61
C LEU A 185 -10.70 -4.37 -4.01
N LYS A 186 -12.04 -4.39 -4.12
CA LYS A 186 -12.74 -4.14 -5.37
C LYS A 186 -12.51 -2.71 -5.89
N THR A 187 -12.32 -1.74 -4.98
CA THR A 187 -12.01 -0.35 -5.35
C THR A 187 -10.68 -0.29 -6.09
N THR A 188 -9.66 -1.02 -5.65
CA THR A 188 -8.36 -1.06 -6.35
C THR A 188 -8.44 -1.78 -7.70
N TRP A 189 -9.28 -2.80 -7.84
CA TRP A 189 -9.55 -3.43 -9.15
C TRP A 189 -10.29 -2.51 -10.13
N ILE A 190 -11.13 -1.60 -9.63
CA ILE A 190 -11.73 -0.56 -10.48
C ILE A 190 -10.66 0.45 -10.91
N ILE A 191 -9.74 0.83 -10.03
CA ILE A 191 -8.60 1.69 -10.39
C ILE A 191 -7.71 0.99 -11.43
N GLU A 192 -7.57 -0.34 -11.38
CA GLU A 192 -6.83 -1.14 -12.38
C GLU A 192 -7.61 -1.31 -13.70
N GLY A 193 -8.90 -0.96 -13.75
CA GLY A 193 -9.76 -1.08 -14.94
C GLY A 193 -10.45 -2.42 -15.11
N LEU A 194 -10.40 -3.32 -14.10
CA LEU A 194 -11.10 -4.61 -14.15
C LEU A 194 -12.61 -4.48 -13.93
N GLY A 195 -13.05 -3.34 -13.41
CA GLY A 195 -14.46 -3.01 -13.21
C GLY A 195 -14.77 -1.61 -13.71
N HIS A 196 -15.93 -1.44 -14.35
CA HIS A 196 -16.41 -0.11 -14.74
C HIS A 196 -17.93 -0.03 -14.63
N GLY A 197 -18.42 1.20 -14.48
CA GLY A 197 -19.84 1.51 -14.51
C GLY A 197 -20.29 2.00 -15.88
N HIS A 198 -21.43 1.53 -16.35
CA HIS A 198 -22.09 2.10 -17.50
C HIS A 198 -22.87 3.34 -17.10
N GLN A 199 -22.57 4.47 -17.71
CA GLN A 199 -23.47 5.61 -17.61
C GLN A 199 -24.61 5.42 -18.59
N ASP A 200 -25.82 5.40 -18.07
CA ASP A 200 -27.02 5.50 -18.92
C ASP A 200 -27.08 6.92 -19.48
N LEU A 201 -26.53 7.11 -20.68
CA LEU A 201 -26.53 8.39 -21.38
C LEU A 201 -27.95 8.93 -21.60
N LEU A 202 -28.97 8.06 -21.56
CA LEU A 202 -30.38 8.45 -21.73
C LEU A 202 -30.93 9.15 -20.49
N LYS A 203 -30.39 8.85 -19.29
CA LYS A 203 -30.83 9.45 -18.02
C LYS A 203 -30.06 10.73 -17.66
N ASN A 204 -28.90 10.94 -18.27
CA ASN A 204 -28.07 12.10 -17.94
C ASN A 204 -28.58 13.34 -18.68
N GLN A 205 -29.03 14.36 -17.92
CA GLN A 205 -29.56 15.62 -18.46
C GLN A 205 -28.49 16.68 -18.72
N ASP A 206 -27.22 16.38 -18.46
CA ASP A 206 -26.13 17.35 -18.64
C ASP A 206 -25.83 17.55 -20.15
N ALA A 207 -26.31 18.67 -20.69
CA ALA A 207 -26.17 19.02 -22.10
C ALA A 207 -24.70 19.16 -22.55
N SER A 208 -23.75 19.33 -21.62
CA SER A 208 -22.32 19.46 -21.91
C SER A 208 -21.66 18.14 -22.32
N LEU A 209 -22.32 17.00 -22.05
CA LEU A 209 -21.84 15.66 -22.38
C LEU A 209 -22.20 15.22 -23.81
N PHE A 210 -23.00 15.98 -24.53
CA PHE A 210 -23.48 15.59 -25.86
C PHE A 210 -22.95 16.56 -26.92
N LEU A 211 -22.39 16.01 -28.00
CA LEU A 211 -22.06 16.77 -29.22
C LEU A 211 -23.29 16.93 -30.11
N ASP A 212 -24.15 15.92 -30.17
CA ASP A 212 -25.42 15.94 -30.88
C ASP A 212 -26.42 15.00 -30.23
N ARG A 213 -27.70 15.39 -30.16
CA ARG A 213 -28.79 14.62 -29.58
C ARG A 213 -29.96 14.59 -30.55
N THR A 214 -30.01 13.56 -31.36
CA THR A 214 -31.18 13.26 -32.21
C THR A 214 -31.97 12.10 -31.59
N LYS A 215 -33.24 11.96 -32.01
CA LYS A 215 -34.14 10.90 -31.47
C LYS A 215 -33.63 9.44 -31.71
N LYS A 216 -32.62 9.24 -32.54
CA LYS A 216 -32.09 7.92 -32.92
C LYS A 216 -30.62 7.74 -32.57
N ASP A 217 -29.81 8.80 -32.52
CA ASP A 217 -28.38 8.70 -32.30
C ASP A 217 -27.93 9.74 -31.27
N ILE A 218 -27.12 9.30 -30.31
CA ILE A 218 -26.51 10.14 -29.30
C ILE A 218 -25.00 10.09 -29.52
N THR A 219 -24.40 11.21 -29.92
CA THR A 219 -22.96 11.33 -30.01
C THR A 219 -22.43 11.97 -28.73
N ALA A 220 -21.75 11.19 -27.90
CA ALA A 220 -21.15 11.67 -26.67
C ALA A 220 -19.97 12.60 -26.98
N ASN A 221 -19.88 13.71 -26.24
CA ASN A 221 -18.71 14.57 -26.29
C ASN A 221 -17.56 13.85 -25.59
N ALA A 222 -16.46 13.61 -26.30
CA ALA A 222 -15.20 13.10 -25.75
C ALA A 222 -14.51 14.17 -24.84
N LYS A 223 -15.27 15.08 -24.24
CA LYS A 223 -14.73 15.97 -23.24
C LYS A 223 -14.09 15.15 -22.14
N LEU A 224 -12.79 15.36 -21.95
CA LEU A 224 -11.96 14.68 -20.97
C LEU A 224 -12.69 14.51 -19.64
N ARG A 225 -13.06 13.28 -19.31
CA ARG A 225 -13.38 12.94 -17.94
C ARG A 225 -12.07 13.01 -17.17
N LEU A 226 -12.02 13.85 -16.17
CA LEU A 226 -10.85 13.95 -15.30
C LEU A 226 -10.75 12.75 -14.33
N TYR A 227 -11.87 12.09 -14.04
CA TYR A 227 -11.95 10.94 -13.13
C TYR A 227 -13.27 10.15 -13.30
N THR A 228 -13.28 8.92 -12.80
CA THR A 228 -14.49 8.11 -12.57
C THR A 228 -14.94 8.31 -11.11
N GLU A 229 -16.23 8.37 -10.86
CA GLU A 229 -16.81 8.49 -9.51
C GLU A 229 -17.87 7.41 -9.31
N ILE A 230 -17.81 6.75 -8.16
CA ILE A 230 -18.83 5.80 -7.71
C ILE A 230 -19.73 6.52 -6.72
N SER A 231 -21.02 6.53 -6.99
CA SER A 231 -22.08 7.12 -6.15
C SER A 231 -23.19 6.10 -5.91
N GLU A 232 -24.04 6.34 -4.92
CA GLU A 232 -25.21 5.49 -4.67
C GLU A 232 -26.09 5.34 -5.91
N ILE A 233 -26.13 6.36 -6.80
CA ILE A 233 -26.96 6.36 -8.00
C ILE A 233 -26.44 5.42 -9.08
N ASN A 234 -25.12 5.24 -9.18
CA ASN A 234 -24.48 4.45 -10.24
C ASN A 234 -23.82 3.15 -9.73
N LEU A 235 -23.85 2.89 -8.45
CA LEU A 235 -23.22 1.71 -7.84
C LEU A 235 -23.67 0.42 -8.50
N ASP A 236 -24.98 0.26 -8.73
CA ASP A 236 -25.56 -0.92 -9.36
C ASP A 236 -25.15 -1.10 -10.84
N SER A 237 -24.64 -0.05 -11.47
CA SER A 237 -24.12 -0.12 -12.85
C SER A 237 -22.70 -0.63 -12.94
N PHE A 238 -21.97 -0.67 -11.81
CA PHE A 238 -20.61 -1.16 -11.76
C PHE A 238 -20.60 -2.69 -11.78
N HIS A 239 -19.87 -3.25 -12.71
CA HIS A 239 -19.66 -4.69 -12.83
C HIS A 239 -18.20 -4.99 -13.15
N PHE A 240 -17.79 -6.18 -12.79
CA PHE A 240 -16.44 -6.66 -12.99
C PHE A 240 -16.43 -7.63 -14.19
N HIS A 241 -15.33 -7.59 -14.96
CA HIS A 241 -15.13 -8.45 -16.12
C HIS A 241 -14.19 -9.60 -15.79
N GLY A 242 -14.52 -10.78 -16.33
CA GLY A 242 -13.69 -11.97 -16.17
C GLY A 242 -13.98 -12.75 -14.89
N ASP A 243 -13.17 -13.77 -14.67
CA ASP A 243 -13.26 -14.61 -13.48
C ASP A 243 -12.53 -13.96 -12.31
N ARG A 244 -13.19 -13.85 -11.15
CA ARG A 244 -12.59 -13.31 -9.91
C ARG A 244 -11.27 -14.00 -9.56
N SER A 245 -11.15 -15.29 -9.84
CA SER A 245 -9.92 -16.07 -9.59
C SER A 245 -8.67 -15.49 -10.26
N GLN A 246 -8.85 -14.74 -11.35
CA GLN A 246 -7.77 -14.12 -12.13
C GLN A 246 -7.45 -12.68 -11.70
N TYR A 247 -8.19 -12.10 -10.76
CA TYR A 247 -7.95 -10.75 -10.31
C TYR A 247 -6.64 -10.66 -9.54
N ARG A 248 -5.89 -9.62 -9.82
CA ARG A 248 -4.51 -9.47 -9.38
C ARG A 248 -4.40 -8.81 -8.02
N LEU A 249 -3.32 -9.18 -7.30
CA LEU A 249 -2.94 -8.65 -5.99
C LEU A 249 -1.43 -8.49 -5.93
N THR A 250 -0.95 -7.62 -5.04
CA THR A 250 0.49 -7.56 -4.76
C THR A 250 0.92 -8.68 -3.80
N ALA A 251 0.09 -9.02 -2.81
CA ALA A 251 0.39 -10.03 -1.81
C ALA A 251 -0.85 -10.49 -1.04
N SER A 252 -0.68 -11.50 -0.20
CA SER A 252 -1.62 -11.84 0.88
C SER A 252 -0.85 -12.05 2.17
N LEU A 253 -1.33 -11.48 3.28
CA LEU A 253 -0.90 -11.96 4.59
C LEU A 253 -1.54 -13.33 4.81
N ALA A 254 -0.81 -14.24 5.42
CA ALA A 254 -1.37 -15.51 5.87
C ALA A 254 -1.17 -15.62 7.38
N VAL A 255 -2.29 -15.59 8.10
CA VAL A 255 -2.31 -15.68 9.57
C VAL A 255 -2.63 -17.12 9.96
N PRO A 256 -1.64 -17.95 10.34
CA PRO A 256 -1.84 -19.35 10.66
C PRO A 256 -2.74 -19.52 11.88
N THR A 257 -3.57 -20.55 11.87
CA THR A 257 -4.45 -20.90 13.01
C THR A 257 -3.64 -21.34 14.25
N ASP A 258 -2.47 -21.91 14.03
CA ASP A 258 -1.51 -22.35 15.05
C ASP A 258 -0.10 -22.49 14.45
N PRO A 259 0.97 -22.61 15.27
CA PRO A 259 2.35 -22.73 14.77
C PRO A 259 2.60 -23.93 13.85
N LYS A 260 1.90 -25.05 14.06
CA LYS A 260 2.02 -26.24 13.22
C LYS A 260 1.42 -25.98 11.84
N SER A 261 0.26 -25.33 11.78
CA SER A 261 -0.39 -24.93 10.53
C SER A 261 0.50 -23.99 9.70
N GLY A 262 1.19 -23.04 10.35
CA GLY A 262 2.17 -22.17 9.69
C GLY A 262 3.33 -22.96 9.07
N THR A 263 3.87 -23.94 9.79
CA THR A 263 4.94 -24.79 9.27
C THR A 263 4.47 -25.65 8.10
N LEU A 264 3.27 -26.22 8.19
CA LEU A 264 2.67 -27.03 7.13
C LEU A 264 2.39 -26.18 5.88
N LEU A 265 1.88 -24.96 6.07
CA LEU A 265 1.62 -24.05 4.97
C LEU A 265 2.93 -23.69 4.25
N ARG A 266 3.98 -23.29 4.98
CA ARG A 266 5.31 -23.03 4.39
C ARG A 266 5.82 -24.23 3.59
N GLY A 267 5.69 -25.44 4.14
CA GLY A 267 6.14 -26.68 3.48
C GLY A 267 5.50 -26.94 2.13
N ARG A 268 4.23 -26.54 1.92
CA ARG A 268 3.53 -26.70 0.63
C ARG A 268 4.12 -25.86 -0.50
N TYR A 269 4.80 -24.76 -0.19
CA TYR A 269 5.32 -23.80 -1.17
C TYR A 269 6.85 -23.83 -1.33
N VAL A 270 7.51 -24.83 -0.72
CA VAL A 270 8.96 -25.04 -0.89
C VAL A 270 9.32 -25.55 -2.30
N SER A 271 8.37 -26.19 -3.00
CA SER A 271 8.60 -26.74 -4.34
C SER A 271 9.00 -25.64 -5.33
N GLN A 272 10.02 -25.92 -6.15
CA GLN A 272 10.46 -24.99 -7.21
C GLN A 272 9.43 -24.83 -8.34
N GLU A 273 8.47 -25.74 -8.46
CA GLU A 273 7.45 -25.74 -9.52
C GLU A 273 6.32 -24.74 -9.28
N THR A 274 6.15 -24.24 -8.04
CA THR A 274 5.14 -23.22 -7.74
C THR A 274 5.64 -21.83 -8.12
N LEU A 275 4.78 -20.99 -8.72
CA LEU A 275 5.07 -19.58 -9.00
C LEU A 275 4.94 -18.70 -7.75
N ILE A 276 4.40 -19.24 -6.66
CA ILE A 276 4.13 -18.53 -5.41
C ILE A 276 5.20 -18.89 -4.38
N GLN A 277 5.59 -17.93 -3.58
CA GLN A 277 6.45 -18.09 -2.41
C GLN A 277 5.71 -17.69 -1.13
N ILE A 278 6.14 -18.29 -0.03
CA ILE A 278 5.76 -17.85 1.31
C ILE A 278 7.03 -17.40 2.02
N VAL A 279 7.01 -16.21 2.57
CA VAL A 279 8.13 -15.62 3.31
C VAL A 279 7.72 -15.31 4.74
N GLN A 280 8.67 -15.41 5.65
CA GLN A 280 8.52 -14.92 7.02
C GLN A 280 9.17 -13.54 7.10
N PRO A 281 8.38 -12.47 7.29
CA PRO A 281 8.89 -11.09 7.19
C PRO A 281 10.04 -10.81 8.15
N ALA A 282 9.99 -11.36 9.36
CA ALA A 282 11.04 -11.19 10.34
C ALA A 282 12.41 -11.71 9.86
N GLU A 283 12.45 -12.86 9.18
CA GLU A 283 13.70 -13.43 8.61
C GLU A 283 14.25 -12.51 7.51
N VAL A 284 13.38 -11.93 6.68
CA VAL A 284 13.77 -11.06 5.55
C VAL A 284 14.30 -9.73 6.07
N ILE A 285 13.61 -9.10 7.03
CA ILE A 285 14.04 -7.83 7.62
C ILE A 285 15.33 -7.99 8.45
N ASP A 286 15.47 -9.09 9.20
CA ASP A 286 16.70 -9.39 9.92
C ASP A 286 17.90 -9.48 8.96
N GLY A 287 17.75 -10.18 7.83
CA GLY A 287 18.78 -10.25 6.78
C GLY A 287 19.14 -8.87 6.19
N LEU A 288 18.15 -7.98 5.98
CA LEU A 288 18.40 -6.61 5.54
C LEU A 288 19.21 -5.83 6.60
N LEU A 289 18.79 -5.90 7.86
CA LEU A 289 19.43 -5.19 8.96
C LEU A 289 20.88 -5.66 9.18
N GLN A 290 21.13 -6.98 9.12
CA GLN A 290 22.49 -7.53 9.20
C GLN A 290 23.40 -6.94 8.13
N ASN A 291 22.94 -6.81 6.89
CA ASN A 291 23.72 -6.17 5.81
C ASN A 291 24.01 -4.69 6.11
N ILE A 292 23.01 -3.95 6.62
CA ILE A 292 23.19 -2.54 7.01
C ILE A 292 24.22 -2.39 8.13
N PHE A 293 24.15 -3.24 9.16
CA PHE A 293 25.12 -3.23 10.27
C PHE A 293 26.54 -3.62 9.83
N GLN A 294 26.68 -4.53 8.88
CA GLN A 294 28.00 -4.85 8.30
C GLN A 294 28.60 -3.63 7.61
N ILE A 295 27.82 -2.90 6.82
CA ILE A 295 28.27 -1.66 6.15
C ILE A 295 28.66 -0.60 7.20
N LYS A 296 27.82 -0.41 8.23
CA LYS A 296 28.11 0.50 9.35
C LYS A 296 29.44 0.17 10.01
N ASN A 297 29.70 -1.11 10.33
CA ASN A 297 30.94 -1.53 10.99
C ASN A 297 32.17 -1.23 10.13
N VAL A 298 32.07 -1.35 8.81
CA VAL A 298 33.16 -0.97 7.88
C VAL A 298 33.40 0.56 7.92
N ILE A 299 32.31 1.35 7.92
CA ILE A 299 32.42 2.82 8.02
C ILE A 299 33.06 3.23 9.35
N ASP A 300 32.59 2.67 10.47
CA ASP A 300 33.13 2.94 11.79
C ASP A 300 34.64 2.61 11.87
N ALA A 301 35.08 1.49 11.28
CA ALA A 301 36.48 1.10 11.23
C ALA A 301 37.33 2.10 10.42
N ILE A 302 36.78 2.68 9.35
CA ILE A 302 37.47 3.71 8.53
C ILE A 302 37.59 5.03 9.30
N ILE A 303 36.59 5.38 10.10
CA ILE A 303 36.61 6.65 10.87
C ILE A 303 37.64 6.60 12.01
N VAL A 304 37.90 5.42 12.57
CA VAL A 304 38.85 5.22 13.69
C VAL A 304 40.30 5.17 13.23
N LEU A 305 40.57 4.90 11.94
CA LEU A 305 41.89 4.92 11.34
C LEU A 305 42.32 6.34 10.95
#